data_adb74cc4b3cef818978db34583d61624
#
_entry.id   adb74cc4b3cef818978db34583d61624
#
_cell.length_a   1.000
_cell.length_b   1.000
_cell.length_c   1.000
_cell.angle_alpha   90.00
_cell.angle_beta   90.00
_cell.angle_gamma   90.00
#
_symmetry.space_group_name_H-M   'P 1'
#
loop_
_entity.id
_entity.type
_entity.pdbx_description
1 polymer ?
#
loop_
_entity_poly.entity_id
_entity_poly.type
_entity_poly.pdbx_seq_one_letter_code
_entity_poly.pdbx_strand_id
1 'polypeptide(L)'
;MQVQILNGIYASNTPELRTSYPVNMIPVPKKSGISNGFLRPGDGIVGNGTGPGIDRGGIYWNGIVYRVMGTKLVTVDSGGNVTTLGDVGGPSGELVTLDYSFDLLGIASGGRLYFWNPATLTLAQNTDADLGTVLDFCWVDGYFMTTDGTNLVVTELTDPFAVNPIKYGSSEADPDPVMALLKLRNEVYALNSNTIEVFDNVGGALFPFQRIAGAQIQKGVVGTHACCQYLERIAFVGGGRNEAPAIYVGADATTQKISTQEIDDLLLQYTESQLSLVQLESRTYKDHQYLYVHLPNGSLVYDAAASAALGEQVWFALTTAVVGFAQYRARNFVWAFDKWLVSDPQSSAIGYLVQDTGHHWGDQVRW
;
A
#
# COMPACT_ATOMS: atom_id res chain seq x y z
N MET A 1 32.36 20.41 13.47
CA MET A 1 31.24 19.53 13.74
C MET A 1 30.80 18.94 12.43
N GLN A 2 30.69 17.61 12.33
CA GLN A 2 30.25 16.93 11.11
C GLN A 2 28.75 16.66 11.24
N VAL A 3 27.93 17.23 10.36
CA VAL A 3 26.48 16.96 10.30
C VAL A 3 26.27 15.69 9.52
N GLN A 4 25.62 14.69 10.11
CA GLN A 4 25.32 13.41 9.48
C GLN A 4 24.03 13.52 8.66
N ILE A 5 24.12 14.07 7.45
CA ILE A 5 22.96 14.31 6.57
C ILE A 5 22.41 13.05 5.90
N LEU A 6 23.15 11.92 5.96
CA LEU A 6 22.77 10.67 5.30
C LEU A 6 21.87 9.79 6.17
N ASN A 7 21.78 10.04 7.47
CA ASN A 7 21.04 9.20 8.41
C ASN A 7 19.51 9.43 8.38
N GLY A 8 19.03 10.22 7.43
CA GLY A 8 17.60 10.45 7.27
C GLY A 8 17.00 11.46 8.27
N ILE A 9 15.74 11.22 8.65
CA ILE A 9 15.02 12.07 9.60
C ILE A 9 15.55 11.81 11.00
N TYR A 10 16.11 12.85 11.61
CA TYR A 10 16.52 12.86 12.99
C TYR A 10 16.18 14.22 13.61
N ALA A 11 15.28 14.24 14.54
CA ALA A 11 14.88 15.43 15.27
C ALA A 11 15.10 15.17 16.77
N SER A 12 16.00 15.94 17.39
CA SER A 12 16.24 15.84 18.82
C SER A 12 15.39 16.85 19.57
N ASN A 13 14.71 16.42 20.64
CA ASN A 13 14.02 17.29 21.60
C ASN A 13 15.01 18.09 22.48
N THR A 14 16.29 17.77 22.45
CA THR A 14 17.35 18.55 23.07
C THR A 14 17.99 19.45 22.02
N PRO A 15 18.29 20.73 22.34
CA PRO A 15 18.81 21.68 21.37
C PRO A 15 20.24 21.37 20.88
N GLU A 16 20.75 20.20 21.10
CA GLU A 16 22.04 19.75 20.65
C GLU A 16 22.04 19.26 19.21
N LEU A 17 22.05 20.18 18.26
CA LEU A 17 22.86 20.17 17.05
C LEU A 17 22.72 19.01 16.03
N ARG A 18 21.81 18.05 16.15
CA ARG A 18 21.64 16.94 15.21
C ARG A 18 20.22 16.84 14.70
N THR A 19 19.71 17.88 14.07
CA THR A 19 18.44 17.80 13.38
C THR A 19 18.70 17.65 11.88
N SER A 20 18.28 16.54 11.30
CA SER A 20 18.25 16.29 9.87
C SER A 20 16.86 15.91 9.47
N TYR A 21 16.28 16.62 8.52
CA TYR A 21 14.96 16.32 7.97
C TYR A 21 15.00 16.45 6.44
N PRO A 22 15.51 15.42 5.73
CA PRO A 22 15.57 15.47 4.27
C PRO A 22 14.16 15.56 3.68
N VAL A 23 13.90 16.61 2.94
CA VAL A 23 12.64 16.82 2.21
C VAL A 23 12.95 16.83 0.72
N ASN A 24 12.32 15.95 -0.05
CA ASN A 24 12.59 15.74 -1.46
C ASN A 24 14.07 15.44 -1.80
N MET A 25 14.81 14.97 -0.79
CA MET A 25 16.23 14.63 -0.90
C MET A 25 16.44 13.20 -0.40
N ILE A 26 16.91 12.35 -1.28
CA ILE A 26 17.10 10.91 -1.04
C ILE A 26 18.54 10.64 -0.61
N PRO A 27 18.78 10.09 0.58
CA PRO A 27 20.10 9.66 1.01
C PRO A 27 20.60 8.48 0.15
N VAL A 28 21.80 8.62 -0.42
CA VAL A 28 22.48 7.58 -1.20
C VAL A 28 23.80 7.26 -0.55
N PRO A 29 23.86 6.22 0.33
CA PRO A 29 25.11 5.84 0.98
C PRO A 29 26.05 5.18 -0.02
N LYS A 30 27.36 5.41 0.17
CA LYS A 30 28.43 4.76 -0.59
C LYS A 30 29.33 3.97 0.36
N LYS A 31 29.62 2.73 0.00
CA LYS A 31 30.52 1.85 0.77
C LYS A 31 31.99 2.14 0.50
N SER A 32 32.32 2.85 -0.56
CA SER A 32 33.69 3.18 -0.97
C SER A 32 33.77 4.56 -1.60
N GLY A 33 34.82 5.29 -1.31
CA GLY A 33 35.08 6.63 -1.83
C GLY A 33 35.52 7.62 -0.75
N ILE A 34 35.67 8.90 -1.14
CA ILE A 34 36.09 9.98 -0.24
C ILE A 34 34.95 10.40 0.72
N SER A 35 33.70 10.19 0.31
CA SER A 35 32.52 10.50 1.12
C SER A 35 31.70 9.24 1.43
N ASN A 36 31.01 9.24 2.58
CA ASN A 36 30.11 8.16 2.97
C ASN A 36 28.83 8.08 2.11
N GLY A 37 28.64 9.02 1.21
CA GLY A 37 27.50 9.10 0.30
C GLY A 37 27.15 10.53 -0.07
N PHE A 38 25.98 10.71 -0.66
CA PHE A 38 25.46 12.02 -1.07
C PHE A 38 23.92 12.05 -0.95
N LEU A 39 23.33 13.23 -1.00
CA LEU A 39 21.90 13.42 -1.19
C LEU A 39 21.64 13.64 -2.68
N ARG A 40 20.68 12.92 -3.23
CA ARG A 40 20.16 13.19 -4.56
C ARG A 40 18.75 13.78 -4.49
N PRO A 41 18.32 14.55 -5.48
CA PRO A 41 16.94 14.99 -5.60
C PRO A 41 15.95 13.81 -5.61
N GLY A 42 14.77 14.01 -5.05
CA GLY A 42 13.63 13.12 -5.24
C GLY A 42 13.24 13.02 -6.70
N ASP A 43 12.53 11.96 -7.07
CA ASP A 43 12.06 11.77 -8.43
C ASP A 43 11.02 12.84 -8.79
N GLY A 44 11.13 13.44 -9.98
CA GLY A 44 10.13 14.32 -10.55
C GLY A 44 8.91 13.55 -11.04
N ILE A 45 7.81 14.26 -11.27
CA ILE A 45 6.55 13.71 -11.76
C ILE A 45 6.17 14.39 -13.06
N VAL A 46 6.10 13.63 -14.14
CA VAL A 46 5.69 14.11 -15.46
C VAL A 46 4.27 13.63 -15.76
N GLY A 47 3.38 14.56 -16.12
CA GLY A 47 2.01 14.22 -16.52
C GLY A 47 1.99 13.43 -17.83
N ASN A 48 1.11 12.41 -17.92
CA ASN A 48 0.98 11.51 -19.06
C ASN A 48 -0.48 11.22 -19.42
N GLY A 49 -1.41 12.07 -19.04
CA GLY A 49 -2.81 11.90 -19.35
C GLY A 49 -3.75 12.23 -18.20
N THR A 50 -5.04 12.06 -18.45
CA THR A 50 -6.10 12.28 -17.46
C THR A 50 -7.18 11.22 -17.62
N GLY A 51 -7.76 10.80 -16.49
CA GLY A 51 -8.86 9.83 -16.47
C GLY A 51 -10.22 10.45 -16.12
N PRO A 52 -11.26 9.62 -15.98
CA PRO A 52 -12.64 10.08 -15.70
C PRO A 52 -12.87 10.54 -14.25
N GLY A 53 -11.86 10.49 -13.39
CA GLY A 53 -11.95 10.91 -11.99
C GLY A 53 -10.63 10.71 -11.26
N ILE A 54 -10.60 10.97 -9.96
CA ILE A 54 -9.44 10.73 -9.10
C ILE A 54 -9.15 9.22 -9.09
N ASP A 55 -7.89 8.87 -9.20
CA ASP A 55 -7.43 7.49 -9.17
C ASP A 55 -7.54 6.90 -7.75
N ARG A 56 -8.08 5.71 -7.66
CA ARG A 56 -8.35 5.00 -6.41
C ARG A 56 -7.50 3.74 -6.22
N GLY A 57 -6.78 3.31 -7.25
CA GLY A 57 -5.92 2.15 -7.26
C GLY A 57 -5.61 1.67 -8.67
N GLY A 58 -4.51 0.95 -8.82
CA GLY A 58 -4.10 0.42 -10.12
C GLY A 58 -3.25 -0.84 -10.00
N ILE A 59 -3.26 -1.63 -11.06
CA ILE A 59 -2.50 -2.88 -11.15
C ILE A 59 -2.05 -3.12 -12.60
N TYR A 60 -0.89 -3.76 -12.76
CA TYR A 60 -0.44 -4.27 -14.04
C TYR A 60 -0.69 -5.78 -14.10
N TRP A 61 -1.50 -6.20 -15.05
CA TRP A 61 -1.86 -7.61 -15.23
C TRP A 61 -2.02 -7.95 -16.71
N ASN A 62 -1.48 -9.10 -17.13
CA ASN A 62 -1.53 -9.59 -18.51
C ASN A 62 -1.10 -8.55 -19.57
N GLY A 63 -0.06 -7.76 -19.27
CA GLY A 63 0.45 -6.76 -20.21
C GLY A 63 -0.36 -5.46 -20.26
N ILE A 64 -1.39 -5.30 -19.43
CA ILE A 64 -2.29 -4.16 -19.41
C ILE A 64 -2.25 -3.48 -18.05
N VAL A 65 -2.24 -2.16 -18.05
CA VAL A 65 -2.42 -1.34 -16.84
C VAL A 65 -3.90 -1.10 -16.62
N TYR A 66 -4.42 -1.59 -15.51
CA TYR A 66 -5.78 -1.33 -15.05
C TYR A 66 -5.75 -0.32 -13.92
N ARG A 67 -6.71 0.61 -13.90
CA ARG A 67 -6.91 1.57 -12.81
C ARG A 67 -8.39 1.74 -12.52
N VAL A 68 -8.72 2.09 -11.29
CA VAL A 68 -10.05 2.57 -10.94
C VAL A 68 -9.96 4.08 -10.76
N MET A 69 -10.61 4.83 -11.65
CA MET A 69 -10.57 6.28 -11.66
C MET A 69 -11.99 6.86 -11.50
N GLY A 70 -12.24 7.54 -10.38
CA GLY A 70 -13.60 7.84 -9.94
C GLY A 70 -14.37 6.54 -9.69
N THR A 71 -15.48 6.33 -10.38
CA THR A 71 -16.26 5.09 -10.31
C THR A 71 -15.92 4.10 -11.44
N LYS A 72 -14.99 4.42 -12.34
CA LYS A 72 -14.77 3.66 -13.56
C LYS A 72 -13.53 2.79 -13.47
N LEU A 73 -13.67 1.52 -13.89
CA LEU A 73 -12.54 0.69 -14.27
C LEU A 73 -12.06 1.13 -15.65
N VAL A 74 -10.78 1.40 -15.78
CA VAL A 74 -10.15 1.87 -17.00
C VAL A 74 -8.86 1.11 -17.30
N THR A 75 -8.45 1.11 -18.56
CA THR A 75 -7.09 0.76 -18.96
C THR A 75 -6.31 2.00 -19.35
N VAL A 76 -5.00 1.97 -19.17
CA VAL A 76 -4.08 3.05 -19.54
C VAL A 76 -2.99 2.48 -20.44
N ASP A 77 -2.81 3.08 -21.61
CA ASP A 77 -1.74 2.68 -22.54
C ASP A 77 -0.41 3.41 -22.26
N SER A 78 0.64 3.09 -22.98
CA SER A 78 1.98 3.69 -22.83
C SER A 78 2.02 5.20 -23.13
N GLY A 79 1.06 5.70 -23.90
CA GLY A 79 0.87 7.12 -24.22
C GLY A 79 0.03 7.87 -23.21
N GLY A 80 -0.53 7.18 -22.20
CA GLY A 80 -1.42 7.77 -21.20
C GLY A 80 -2.87 7.91 -21.67
N ASN A 81 -3.25 7.27 -22.78
CA ASN A 81 -4.64 7.25 -23.22
C ASN A 81 -5.45 6.30 -22.31
N VAL A 82 -6.62 6.77 -21.92
CA VAL A 82 -7.50 6.07 -20.98
C VAL A 82 -8.71 5.51 -21.73
N THR A 83 -8.96 4.21 -21.56
CA THR A 83 -10.16 3.54 -22.10
C THR A 83 -11.02 3.03 -20.95
N THR A 84 -12.29 3.43 -20.91
CA THR A 84 -13.23 2.99 -19.88
C THR A 84 -13.78 1.60 -20.21
N LEU A 85 -13.73 0.70 -19.22
CA LEU A 85 -14.23 -0.67 -19.33
C LEU A 85 -15.61 -0.86 -18.68
N GLY A 86 -15.90 -0.13 -17.59
CA GLY A 86 -17.17 -0.24 -16.89
C GLY A 86 -17.22 0.59 -15.61
N ASP A 87 -18.29 0.42 -14.84
CA ASP A 87 -18.52 1.13 -13.58
C ASP A 87 -18.45 0.18 -12.39
N VAL A 88 -17.58 0.47 -11.43
CA VAL A 88 -17.43 -0.27 -10.17
C VAL A 88 -18.00 0.49 -8.97
N GLY A 89 -18.59 1.66 -9.18
CA GLY A 89 -19.19 2.48 -8.13
C GLY A 89 -18.18 2.89 -7.04
N GLY A 90 -18.72 3.14 -5.84
CA GLY A 90 -17.97 3.56 -4.66
C GLY A 90 -17.72 5.06 -4.56
N PRO A 91 -17.38 5.57 -3.36
CA PRO A 91 -17.13 6.99 -3.14
C PRO A 91 -15.86 7.46 -3.85
N SER A 92 -15.89 8.70 -4.35
CA SER A 92 -14.72 9.32 -4.95
C SER A 92 -13.61 9.54 -3.89
N GLY A 93 -12.39 9.12 -4.21
CA GLY A 93 -11.23 9.28 -3.34
C GLY A 93 -11.05 8.16 -2.30
N GLU A 94 -12.00 7.24 -2.15
CA GLU A 94 -11.81 6.01 -1.39
C GLU A 94 -10.96 5.03 -2.20
N LEU A 95 -9.94 4.46 -1.59
CA LEU A 95 -9.07 3.48 -2.26
C LEU A 95 -9.83 2.18 -2.57
N VAL A 96 -9.34 1.45 -3.56
CA VAL A 96 -9.84 0.12 -3.94
C VAL A 96 -8.75 -0.91 -3.79
N THR A 97 -9.14 -2.13 -3.48
CA THR A 97 -8.24 -3.28 -3.58
C THR A 97 -8.42 -3.94 -4.95
N LEU A 98 -7.30 -4.29 -5.57
CA LEU A 98 -7.22 -4.98 -6.85
C LEU A 98 -6.34 -6.21 -6.68
N ASP A 99 -6.84 -7.37 -7.07
CA ASP A 99 -6.07 -8.61 -7.18
C ASP A 99 -6.62 -9.44 -8.34
N TYR A 100 -5.91 -10.45 -8.79
CA TYR A 100 -6.30 -11.21 -9.99
C TYR A 100 -6.09 -12.70 -9.85
N SER A 101 -6.95 -13.44 -10.54
CA SER A 101 -6.77 -14.85 -10.86
C SER A 101 -6.10 -15.02 -12.23
N PHE A 102 -6.06 -16.24 -12.75
CA PHE A 102 -5.58 -16.49 -14.11
C PHE A 102 -6.44 -15.79 -15.17
N ASP A 103 -7.76 -15.70 -14.95
CA ASP A 103 -8.73 -15.27 -15.96
C ASP A 103 -9.49 -13.99 -15.61
N LEU A 104 -9.49 -13.59 -14.33
CA LEU A 104 -10.30 -12.49 -13.82
C LEU A 104 -9.49 -11.49 -13.01
N LEU A 105 -9.77 -10.22 -13.20
CA LEU A 105 -9.36 -9.14 -12.32
C LEU A 105 -10.50 -8.86 -11.34
N GLY A 106 -10.23 -9.07 -10.04
CA GLY A 106 -11.13 -8.71 -8.95
C GLY A 106 -10.92 -7.25 -8.52
N ILE A 107 -12.01 -6.57 -8.15
CA ILE A 107 -12.00 -5.19 -7.68
C ILE A 107 -12.95 -5.07 -6.48
N ALA A 108 -12.43 -4.75 -5.29
CA ALA A 108 -13.25 -4.34 -4.15
C ALA A 108 -13.45 -2.83 -4.18
N SER A 109 -14.69 -2.38 -4.31
CA SER A 109 -15.04 -0.96 -4.40
C SER A 109 -16.39 -0.69 -3.74
N GLY A 110 -16.42 0.27 -2.80
CA GLY A 110 -17.66 0.70 -2.15
C GLY A 110 -18.43 -0.44 -1.46
N GLY A 111 -17.72 -1.35 -0.80
CA GLY A 111 -18.29 -2.51 -0.09
C GLY A 111 -18.77 -3.64 -0.98
N ARG A 112 -18.37 -3.68 -2.25
CA ARG A 112 -18.80 -4.65 -3.26
C ARG A 112 -17.59 -5.25 -3.99
N LEU A 113 -17.76 -6.48 -4.52
CA LEU A 113 -16.75 -7.18 -5.32
C LEU A 113 -17.21 -7.24 -6.79
N TYR A 114 -16.33 -6.83 -7.67
CA TYR A 114 -16.53 -6.86 -9.12
C TYR A 114 -15.45 -7.72 -9.76
N PHE A 115 -15.79 -8.31 -10.91
CA PHE A 115 -14.85 -9.09 -11.72
C PHE A 115 -14.86 -8.59 -13.16
N TRP A 116 -13.68 -8.25 -13.67
CA TRP A 116 -13.46 -7.99 -15.08
C TRP A 116 -12.90 -9.24 -15.76
N ASN A 117 -13.59 -9.66 -16.82
CA ASN A 117 -13.12 -10.76 -17.67
C ASN A 117 -12.64 -10.20 -19.02
N PRO A 118 -11.33 -10.21 -19.30
CA PRO A 118 -10.79 -9.68 -20.55
C PRO A 118 -11.11 -10.54 -21.79
N ALA A 119 -11.41 -11.84 -21.62
CA ALA A 119 -11.77 -12.72 -22.73
C ALA A 119 -13.18 -12.44 -23.28
N THR A 120 -14.10 -12.07 -22.40
CA THR A 120 -15.50 -11.73 -22.77
C THR A 120 -15.76 -10.22 -22.80
N LEU A 121 -14.80 -9.41 -22.37
CA LEU A 121 -14.91 -7.96 -22.23
C LEU A 121 -16.11 -7.55 -21.32
N THR A 122 -16.33 -8.29 -20.26
CA THR A 122 -17.44 -8.06 -19.33
C THR A 122 -16.94 -7.69 -17.94
N LEU A 123 -17.56 -6.65 -17.37
CA LEU A 123 -17.45 -6.29 -15.97
C LEU A 123 -18.75 -6.68 -15.25
N ALA A 124 -18.68 -7.51 -14.24
CA ALA A 124 -19.84 -7.97 -13.49
C ALA A 124 -19.59 -7.86 -11.98
N GLN A 125 -20.63 -7.47 -11.24
CA GLN A 125 -20.62 -7.48 -9.78
C GLN A 125 -20.99 -8.87 -9.29
N ASN A 126 -20.31 -9.36 -8.25
CA ASN A 126 -20.83 -10.49 -7.48
C ASN A 126 -22.04 -10.00 -6.67
N THR A 127 -23.19 -10.62 -6.90
CA THR A 127 -24.47 -10.27 -6.27
C THR A 127 -24.99 -11.38 -5.35
N ASP A 128 -24.16 -12.38 -5.03
CA ASP A 128 -24.52 -13.42 -4.09
C ASP A 128 -24.78 -12.79 -2.70
N ALA A 129 -25.93 -13.12 -2.12
CA ALA A 129 -26.37 -12.54 -0.85
C ALA A 129 -25.48 -12.97 0.33
N ASP A 130 -24.84 -14.13 0.21
CA ASP A 130 -23.98 -14.70 1.25
C ASP A 130 -22.55 -14.13 1.24
N LEU A 131 -22.18 -13.32 0.21
CA LEU A 131 -20.91 -12.59 0.19
C LEU A 131 -20.85 -11.48 1.23
N GLY A 132 -21.97 -10.81 1.48
CA GLY A 132 -22.05 -9.66 2.39
C GLY A 132 -21.33 -8.41 1.87
N THR A 133 -20.92 -7.55 2.80
CA THR A 133 -20.12 -6.35 2.50
C THR A 133 -18.65 -6.75 2.34
N VAL A 134 -17.99 -6.24 1.32
CA VAL A 134 -16.57 -6.52 1.07
C VAL A 134 -15.74 -5.31 1.47
N LEU A 135 -15.02 -5.42 2.59
CA LEU A 135 -14.08 -4.42 3.06
C LEU A 135 -12.75 -4.53 2.30
N ASP A 136 -12.25 -5.76 2.18
CA ASP A 136 -10.99 -6.08 1.50
C ASP A 136 -11.03 -7.51 0.97
N PHE A 137 -10.11 -7.83 0.05
CA PHE A 137 -10.00 -9.18 -0.49
C PHE A 137 -8.59 -9.48 -1.02
N CYS A 138 -8.29 -10.77 -1.18
CA CYS A 138 -7.13 -11.25 -1.91
C CYS A 138 -7.48 -12.53 -2.69
N TRP A 139 -6.72 -12.81 -3.76
CA TRP A 139 -6.81 -14.09 -4.47
C TRP A 139 -5.71 -15.03 -4.00
N VAL A 140 -6.08 -16.23 -3.59
CA VAL A 140 -5.16 -17.27 -3.10
C VAL A 140 -5.66 -18.64 -3.45
N ASP A 141 -4.82 -19.47 -4.05
CA ASP A 141 -5.08 -20.90 -4.36
C ASP A 141 -6.42 -21.17 -5.07
N GLY A 142 -6.83 -20.25 -5.95
CA GLY A 142 -8.07 -20.39 -6.71
C GLY A 142 -9.30 -19.76 -6.07
N TYR A 143 -9.22 -19.27 -4.85
CA TYR A 143 -10.30 -18.60 -4.13
C TYR A 143 -10.10 -17.08 -4.12
N PHE A 144 -11.17 -16.32 -4.21
CA PHE A 144 -11.21 -14.93 -3.78
C PHE A 144 -11.69 -14.92 -2.34
N MET A 145 -10.79 -14.66 -1.41
CA MET A 145 -11.08 -14.51 0.01
C MET A 145 -11.39 -13.04 0.29
N THR A 146 -12.53 -12.78 0.93
CA THR A 146 -12.99 -11.45 1.31
C THR A 146 -13.14 -11.34 2.81
N THR A 147 -13.23 -10.13 3.33
CA THR A 147 -13.64 -9.87 4.71
C THR A 147 -14.68 -8.76 4.77
N ASP A 148 -15.64 -8.90 5.69
CA ASP A 148 -16.61 -7.87 6.08
C ASP A 148 -16.18 -7.10 7.35
N GLY A 149 -14.99 -7.40 7.88
CA GLY A 149 -14.49 -6.91 9.16
C GLY A 149 -14.70 -7.87 10.33
N THR A 150 -15.51 -8.92 10.14
CA THR A 150 -15.80 -9.94 11.18
C THR A 150 -15.45 -11.32 10.67
N ASN A 151 -15.87 -11.63 9.46
CA ASN A 151 -15.73 -12.94 8.86
C ASN A 151 -14.70 -12.92 7.72
N LEU A 152 -14.13 -14.10 7.45
CA LEU A 152 -13.39 -14.42 6.24
C LEU A 152 -14.30 -15.29 5.36
N VAL A 153 -14.69 -14.78 4.21
CA VAL A 153 -15.60 -15.45 3.27
C VAL A 153 -14.83 -15.79 2.00
N VAL A 154 -15.05 -16.97 1.45
CA VAL A 154 -14.41 -17.41 0.20
C VAL A 154 -15.45 -17.65 -0.87
N THR A 155 -15.13 -17.26 -2.11
CA THR A 155 -15.92 -17.68 -3.28
C THR A 155 -15.75 -19.16 -3.55
N GLU A 156 -16.62 -19.76 -4.35
CA GLU A 156 -16.42 -21.13 -4.81
C GLU A 156 -15.22 -21.22 -5.77
N LEU A 157 -14.50 -22.33 -5.71
CA LEU A 157 -13.25 -22.54 -6.46
C LEU A 157 -13.41 -22.40 -7.98
N THR A 158 -14.56 -22.82 -8.50
CA THR A 158 -14.86 -22.82 -9.95
C THR A 158 -15.79 -21.69 -10.38
N ASP A 159 -16.39 -20.99 -9.43
CA ASP A 159 -17.33 -19.90 -9.69
C ASP A 159 -17.12 -18.73 -8.71
N PRO A 160 -16.44 -17.67 -9.12
CA PRO A 160 -16.18 -16.50 -8.26
C PRO A 160 -17.44 -15.66 -7.97
N PHE A 161 -18.56 -15.96 -8.61
CA PHE A 161 -19.86 -15.31 -8.37
C PHE A 161 -20.74 -16.07 -7.37
N ALA A 162 -20.34 -17.26 -6.94
CA ALA A 162 -21.07 -18.06 -5.96
C ALA A 162 -20.32 -18.11 -4.62
N VAL A 163 -21.06 -17.99 -3.53
CA VAL A 163 -20.59 -18.10 -2.15
C VAL A 163 -21.41 -19.15 -1.42
N ASN A 164 -20.76 -20.05 -0.72
CA ASN A 164 -21.46 -21.01 0.11
C ASN A 164 -21.55 -20.47 1.54
N PRO A 165 -22.76 -20.23 2.09
CA PRO A 165 -22.97 -19.60 3.38
C PRO A 165 -22.36 -20.34 4.59
N ILE A 166 -21.97 -21.59 4.41
CA ILE A 166 -21.30 -22.36 5.47
C ILE A 166 -19.77 -22.42 5.31
N LYS A 167 -19.24 -21.84 4.23
CA LYS A 167 -17.79 -21.74 3.96
C LYS A 167 -17.23 -20.39 4.41
N TYR A 168 -17.25 -20.15 5.69
CA TYR A 168 -16.64 -18.94 6.27
C TYR A 168 -15.69 -19.31 7.41
N GLY A 169 -14.74 -18.47 7.67
CA GLY A 169 -13.83 -18.53 8.78
C GLY A 169 -13.87 -17.23 9.58
N SER A 170 -13.13 -17.19 10.67
CA SER A 170 -12.99 -16.03 11.51
C SER A 170 -11.55 -15.88 11.99
N SER A 171 -11.14 -14.66 12.23
CA SER A 171 -9.88 -14.31 12.88
C SER A 171 -10.20 -13.95 14.31
N GLU A 172 -10.16 -14.96 15.21
CA GLU A 172 -10.71 -14.86 16.57
C GLU A 172 -9.70 -15.18 17.68
N ALA A 173 -8.40 -15.15 17.39
CA ALA A 173 -7.41 -15.34 18.46
C ALA A 173 -7.48 -14.20 19.48
N ASP A 174 -7.88 -13.02 19.03
CA ASP A 174 -8.28 -11.88 19.85
C ASP A 174 -9.61 -11.30 19.28
N PRO A 175 -10.57 -10.86 20.10
CA PRO A 175 -11.83 -10.30 19.60
C PRO A 175 -11.63 -8.88 19.07
N ASP A 176 -11.01 -8.76 17.91
CA ASP A 176 -10.76 -7.49 17.23
C ASP A 176 -11.11 -7.60 15.73
N PRO A 177 -11.62 -6.51 15.11
CA PRO A 177 -12.08 -6.55 13.73
C PRO A 177 -10.93 -6.77 12.74
N VAL A 178 -11.22 -7.52 11.68
CA VAL A 178 -10.33 -7.67 10.52
C VAL A 178 -10.38 -6.39 9.69
N MET A 179 -9.24 -5.75 9.51
CA MET A 179 -9.12 -4.47 8.79
C MET A 179 -8.67 -4.65 7.35
N ALA A 180 -7.83 -5.66 7.08
CA ALA A 180 -7.24 -5.90 5.77
C ALA A 180 -6.86 -7.37 5.57
N LEU A 181 -6.73 -7.75 4.31
CA LEU A 181 -6.20 -9.05 3.88
C LEU A 181 -4.98 -8.85 2.98
N LEU A 182 -3.89 -9.52 3.30
CA LEU A 182 -2.71 -9.56 2.43
C LEU A 182 -2.33 -11.01 2.14
N LYS A 183 -2.03 -11.28 0.88
CA LYS A 183 -1.38 -12.54 0.51
C LYS A 183 0.13 -12.36 0.53
N LEU A 184 0.83 -13.26 1.20
CA LEU A 184 2.28 -13.38 1.13
C LEU A 184 2.62 -14.84 0.83
N ARG A 185 3.26 -15.09 -0.32
CA ARG A 185 3.40 -16.46 -0.87
C ARG A 185 2.02 -17.07 -1.09
N ASN A 186 1.71 -18.21 -0.47
CA ASN A 186 0.38 -18.85 -0.52
C ASN A 186 -0.39 -18.71 0.80
N GLU A 187 0.12 -17.93 1.74
CA GLU A 187 -0.52 -17.66 3.03
C GLU A 187 -1.34 -16.37 2.96
N VAL A 188 -2.44 -16.35 3.70
CA VAL A 188 -3.27 -15.16 3.89
C VAL A 188 -3.02 -14.60 5.28
N TYR A 189 -2.65 -13.34 5.33
CA TYR A 189 -2.52 -12.56 6.55
C TYR A 189 -3.82 -11.79 6.75
N ALA A 190 -4.59 -12.17 7.75
CA ALA A 190 -5.73 -11.40 8.24
C ALA A 190 -5.19 -10.37 9.25
N LEU A 191 -5.15 -9.11 8.82
CA LEU A 191 -4.66 -8.01 9.63
C LEU A 191 -5.84 -7.40 10.40
N ASN A 192 -5.90 -7.71 11.69
CA ASN A 192 -6.91 -7.17 12.59
C ASN A 192 -6.43 -5.83 13.17
N SER A 193 -7.27 -5.17 13.96
CA SER A 193 -6.93 -3.87 14.56
C SER A 193 -5.81 -3.94 15.62
N ASN A 194 -5.59 -5.08 16.27
CA ASN A 194 -4.56 -5.26 17.30
C ASN A 194 -3.69 -6.51 17.12
N THR A 195 -4.10 -7.42 16.22
CA THR A 195 -3.41 -8.69 15.97
C THR A 195 -3.34 -8.97 14.48
N ILE A 196 -2.45 -9.87 14.08
CA ILE A 196 -2.42 -10.42 12.73
C ILE A 196 -2.40 -11.94 12.85
N GLU A 197 -3.31 -12.60 12.17
CA GLU A 197 -3.38 -14.05 12.07
C GLU A 197 -3.02 -14.52 10.67
N VAL A 198 -2.35 -15.66 10.59
CA VAL A 198 -1.90 -16.23 9.32
C VAL A 198 -2.68 -17.51 9.04
N PHE A 199 -3.21 -17.62 7.84
CA PHE A 199 -4.00 -18.73 7.39
C PHE A 199 -3.33 -19.42 6.20
N ASP A 200 -3.38 -20.75 6.19
CA ASP A 200 -2.91 -21.61 5.11
C ASP A 200 -4.05 -22.44 4.55
N ASN A 201 -3.98 -22.74 3.26
CA ASN A 201 -4.97 -23.58 2.59
C ASN A 201 -4.70 -25.06 2.91
N VAL A 202 -5.58 -25.66 3.67
CA VAL A 202 -5.53 -27.08 4.04
C VAL A 202 -6.56 -27.93 3.29
N GLY A 203 -7.32 -27.35 2.36
CA GLY A 203 -8.37 -28.03 1.61
C GLY A 203 -9.55 -28.48 2.49
N GLY A 204 -9.88 -27.71 3.52
CA GLY A 204 -11.00 -28.00 4.42
C GLY A 204 -12.33 -28.11 3.66
N ALA A 205 -13.20 -29.04 4.07
CA ALA A 205 -14.45 -29.32 3.38
C ALA A 205 -15.47 -28.15 3.45
N LEU A 206 -15.43 -27.39 4.55
CA LEU A 206 -16.25 -26.19 4.73
C LEU A 206 -15.43 -24.94 4.40
N PHE A 207 -14.67 -24.41 5.36
CA PHE A 207 -13.73 -23.33 5.10
C PHE A 207 -12.37 -23.93 4.71
N PRO A 208 -11.82 -23.64 3.52
CA PRO A 208 -10.62 -24.33 3.04
C PRO A 208 -9.34 -23.91 3.74
N PHE A 209 -9.36 -22.80 4.49
CA PHE A 209 -8.18 -22.26 5.16
C PHE A 209 -8.20 -22.53 6.66
N GLN A 210 -7.03 -22.74 7.22
CA GLN A 210 -6.85 -22.93 8.66
C GLN A 210 -5.78 -22.01 9.18
N ARG A 211 -6.03 -21.43 10.37
CA ARG A 211 -5.05 -20.61 11.07
C ARG A 211 -3.80 -21.44 11.40
N ILE A 212 -2.62 -20.90 11.09
CA ILE A 212 -1.34 -21.50 11.45
C ILE A 212 -1.10 -21.23 12.92
N ALA A 213 -1.08 -22.31 13.71
CA ALA A 213 -0.80 -22.21 15.14
C ALA A 213 0.62 -21.66 15.38
N GLY A 214 0.74 -20.61 16.17
CA GLY A 214 2.02 -19.96 16.48
C GLY A 214 2.51 -18.92 15.48
N ALA A 215 1.81 -18.70 14.36
CA ALA A 215 2.13 -17.64 13.40
C ALA A 215 1.38 -16.32 13.69
N GLN A 216 0.83 -16.15 14.88
CA GLN A 216 0.15 -14.94 15.30
C GLN A 216 1.13 -13.82 15.65
N ILE A 217 0.88 -12.62 15.17
CA ILE A 217 1.59 -11.40 15.49
C ILE A 217 0.73 -10.54 16.42
N GLN A 218 1.28 -10.11 17.57
CA GLN A 218 0.59 -9.27 18.57
C GLN A 218 0.66 -7.78 18.21
N LYS A 219 0.45 -7.47 16.95
CA LYS A 219 0.36 -6.13 16.37
C LYS A 219 -0.71 -6.15 15.29
N GLY A 220 -1.49 -5.11 15.19
CA GLY A 220 -2.51 -4.96 14.19
C GLY A 220 -2.29 -3.73 13.32
N VAL A 221 -3.26 -3.42 12.47
CA VAL A 221 -3.20 -2.37 11.46
C VAL A 221 -4.25 -1.29 11.71
N VAL A 222 -3.91 -0.04 11.40
CA VAL A 222 -4.82 1.12 11.63
C VAL A 222 -5.87 1.31 10.55
N GLY A 223 -5.75 0.67 9.39
CA GLY A 223 -6.70 0.81 8.28
C GLY A 223 -6.41 -0.15 7.15
N THR A 224 -7.37 -0.33 6.26
CA THR A 224 -7.34 -1.33 5.18
C THR A 224 -6.13 -1.19 4.25
N HIS A 225 -5.78 0.02 3.88
CA HIS A 225 -4.63 0.29 3.00
C HIS A 225 -3.37 0.71 3.76
N ALA A 226 -3.39 0.69 5.10
CA ALA A 226 -2.23 0.97 5.94
C ALA A 226 -1.27 -0.23 6.04
N CYS A 227 -1.28 -1.09 5.04
CA CYS A 227 -0.41 -2.25 4.88
C CYS A 227 -0.13 -2.53 3.41
N CYS A 228 1.00 -3.19 3.13
CA CYS A 228 1.36 -3.65 1.79
C CYS A 228 2.37 -4.79 1.85
N GLN A 229 2.54 -5.50 0.75
CA GLN A 229 3.72 -6.36 0.59
C GLN A 229 4.97 -5.48 0.45
N TYR A 230 5.99 -5.80 1.21
CA TYR A 230 7.26 -5.12 1.18
C TYR A 230 8.40 -6.12 1.23
N LEU A 231 9.13 -6.23 0.12
CA LEU A 231 10.11 -7.30 -0.09
C LEU A 231 9.43 -8.68 0.08
N GLU A 232 10.02 -9.60 0.80
CA GLU A 232 9.48 -10.91 1.14
C GLU A 232 8.66 -10.92 2.46
N ARG A 233 8.09 -9.77 2.84
CA ARG A 233 7.40 -9.53 4.11
C ARG A 233 6.17 -8.66 3.91
N ILE A 234 5.40 -8.47 4.97
CA ILE A 234 4.36 -7.45 5.06
C ILE A 234 4.90 -6.21 5.79
N ALA A 235 4.54 -5.04 5.31
CA ALA A 235 4.74 -3.78 6.02
C ALA A 235 3.39 -3.23 6.44
N PHE A 236 3.29 -2.64 7.64
CA PHE A 236 2.05 -2.07 8.13
C PHE A 236 2.26 -0.96 9.16
N VAL A 237 1.29 -0.06 9.24
CA VAL A 237 1.19 0.95 10.30
C VAL A 237 0.17 0.48 11.32
N GLY A 238 0.56 0.41 12.57
CA GLY A 238 -0.34 -0.01 13.63
C GLY A 238 0.37 -0.25 14.96
N GLY A 239 -0.23 -1.06 15.81
CA GLY A 239 0.29 -1.37 17.13
C GLY A 239 -0.45 -2.53 17.77
N GLY A 240 0.01 -2.98 18.92
CA GLY A 240 -0.72 -3.91 19.75
C GLY A 240 -1.77 -3.21 20.60
N ARG A 241 -2.54 -3.98 21.38
CA ARG A 241 -3.52 -3.46 22.31
C ARG A 241 -2.85 -2.51 23.32
N ASN A 242 -3.36 -1.29 23.44
CA ASN A 242 -2.82 -0.22 24.30
C ASN A 242 -1.38 0.24 23.92
N GLU A 243 -0.98 0.11 22.68
CA GLU A 243 0.28 0.63 22.17
C GLU A 243 0.04 1.80 21.23
N ALA A 244 1.00 2.72 21.20
CA ALA A 244 1.01 3.79 20.21
C ALA A 244 1.28 3.21 18.80
N PRO A 245 0.68 3.79 17.75
CA PRO A 245 0.93 3.35 16.39
C PRO A 245 2.40 3.58 16.00
N ALA A 246 2.97 2.60 15.31
CA ALA A 246 4.32 2.63 14.77
C ALA A 246 4.33 1.91 13.42
N ILE A 247 5.48 1.89 12.74
CA ILE A 247 5.62 1.21 11.45
C ILE A 247 6.44 -0.04 11.63
N TYR A 248 5.89 -1.15 11.17
CA TYR A 248 6.48 -2.48 11.31
C TYR A 248 6.68 -3.14 9.96
N VAL A 249 7.67 -4.02 9.91
CA VAL A 249 7.85 -5.01 8.85
C VAL A 249 7.94 -6.38 9.49
N GLY A 250 7.24 -7.37 8.96
CA GLY A 250 7.24 -8.70 9.55
C GLY A 250 6.79 -9.79 8.58
N ALA A 251 7.01 -11.03 8.99
CA ALA A 251 6.48 -12.24 8.36
C ALA A 251 6.46 -13.36 9.40
N ASP A 252 5.64 -14.37 9.15
CA ASP A 252 5.43 -15.49 10.05
C ASP A 252 4.97 -14.97 11.43
N ALA A 253 5.62 -15.32 12.50
CA ALA A 253 5.29 -14.88 13.86
C ALA A 253 6.12 -13.67 14.35
N THR A 254 6.89 -13.03 13.48
CA THR A 254 7.87 -12.03 13.89
C THR A 254 7.64 -10.67 13.24
N THR A 255 7.84 -9.61 14.01
CA THR A 255 7.83 -8.24 13.51
C THR A 255 9.06 -7.46 13.97
N GLN A 256 9.49 -6.56 13.11
CA GLN A 256 10.53 -5.59 13.42
C GLN A 256 9.94 -4.19 13.25
N LYS A 257 10.07 -3.38 14.29
CA LYS A 257 9.76 -1.96 14.20
C LYS A 257 10.83 -1.26 13.37
N ILE A 258 10.41 -0.50 12.37
CA ILE A 258 11.30 0.27 11.48
C ILE A 258 11.12 1.77 11.64
N SER A 259 10.04 2.23 12.29
CA SER A 259 9.89 3.64 12.64
C SER A 259 10.85 4.04 13.75
N THR A 260 11.38 5.26 13.66
CA THR A 260 12.15 5.91 14.71
C THR A 260 11.21 6.62 15.68
N GLN A 261 11.72 7.11 16.79
CA GLN A 261 10.90 7.85 17.76
C GLN A 261 10.27 9.09 17.11
N GLU A 262 11.00 9.77 16.23
CA GLU A 262 10.52 10.97 15.53
C GLU A 262 9.33 10.65 14.61
N ILE A 263 9.35 9.47 13.98
CA ILE A 263 8.22 9.00 13.16
C ILE A 263 7.03 8.64 14.04
N ASP A 264 7.26 7.99 15.17
CA ASP A 264 6.19 7.66 16.11
C ASP A 264 5.54 8.91 16.69
N ASP A 265 6.35 9.90 17.09
CA ASP A 265 5.86 11.20 17.57
C ASP A 265 5.04 11.94 16.51
N LEU A 266 5.38 11.77 15.22
CA LEU A 266 4.59 12.29 14.12
C LEU A 266 3.25 11.52 13.96
N LEU A 267 3.26 10.19 14.06
CA LEU A 267 2.04 9.38 13.97
C LEU A 267 1.07 9.70 15.11
N LEU A 268 1.57 10.00 16.30
CA LEU A 268 0.74 10.39 17.47
C LEU A 268 0.01 11.73 17.29
N GLN A 269 0.37 12.55 16.30
CA GLN A 269 -0.35 13.80 16.01
C GLN A 269 -1.65 13.57 15.25
N TYR A 270 -1.86 12.37 14.70
CA TYR A 270 -3.05 12.01 13.94
C TYR A 270 -4.08 11.30 14.83
N THR A 271 -5.35 11.58 14.58
CA THR A 271 -6.46 10.82 15.19
C THR A 271 -6.57 9.43 14.56
N GLU A 272 -7.24 8.48 15.23
CA GLU A 272 -7.51 7.15 14.69
C GLU A 272 -8.20 7.21 13.31
N SER A 273 -9.18 8.09 13.15
CA SER A 273 -9.87 8.33 11.88
C SER A 273 -8.95 8.86 10.77
N GLN A 274 -7.91 9.61 11.11
CA GLN A 274 -6.91 10.06 10.14
C GLN A 274 -5.90 8.96 9.83
N LEU A 275 -5.52 8.16 10.82
CA LEU A 275 -4.62 7.01 10.62
C LEU A 275 -5.25 5.91 9.77
N SER A 276 -6.58 5.72 9.85
CA SER A 276 -7.28 4.75 9.00
C SER A 276 -7.24 5.09 7.49
N LEU A 277 -6.88 6.34 7.14
CA LEU A 277 -6.70 6.80 5.76
C LEU A 277 -5.25 6.68 5.26
N VAL A 278 -4.35 6.19 6.07
CA VAL A 278 -2.95 5.97 5.68
C VAL A 278 -2.88 4.91 4.59
N GLN A 279 -2.06 5.17 3.59
CA GLN A 279 -1.78 4.23 2.50
C GLN A 279 -0.29 3.87 2.50
N LEU A 280 0.00 2.58 2.44
CA LEU A 280 1.36 2.06 2.24
C LEU A 280 1.53 1.55 0.81
N GLU A 281 2.70 1.85 0.25
CA GLU A 281 3.10 1.36 -1.07
C GLU A 281 4.58 0.99 -1.07
N SER A 282 4.93 -0.04 -1.80
CA SER A 282 6.32 -0.46 -1.96
C SER A 282 6.83 -0.20 -3.37
N ARG A 283 8.11 0.17 -3.47
CA ARG A 283 8.78 0.37 -4.75
C ARG A 283 10.25 -0.02 -4.66
N THR A 284 10.67 -0.96 -5.47
CA THR A 284 12.09 -1.25 -5.66
C THR A 284 12.55 -0.59 -6.95
N TYR A 285 13.58 0.24 -6.86
CA TYR A 285 14.10 0.94 -8.02
C TYR A 285 15.60 1.15 -7.92
N LYS A 286 16.36 0.61 -8.87
CA LYS A 286 17.82 0.55 -8.82
C LYS A 286 18.29 -0.11 -7.50
N ASP A 287 19.17 0.54 -6.76
CA ASP A 287 19.72 0.03 -5.50
C ASP A 287 18.90 0.43 -4.26
N HIS A 288 17.67 0.96 -4.44
CA HIS A 288 16.81 1.41 -3.37
C HIS A 288 15.58 0.51 -3.21
N GLN A 289 15.18 0.32 -1.96
CA GLN A 289 14.01 -0.47 -1.56
C GLN A 289 13.11 0.42 -0.70
N TYR A 290 12.21 1.14 -1.37
CA TYR A 290 11.36 2.15 -0.74
C TYR A 290 10.05 1.55 -0.20
N LEU A 291 9.70 1.96 1.01
CA LEU A 291 8.35 1.85 1.57
C LEU A 291 7.81 3.27 1.74
N TYR A 292 6.79 3.60 0.97
CA TYR A 292 6.08 4.87 1.07
C TYR A 292 4.99 4.75 2.13
N VAL A 293 4.92 5.74 3.00
CA VAL A 293 3.88 5.91 4.01
C VAL A 293 3.19 7.23 3.73
N HIS A 294 2.06 7.17 3.08
CA HIS A 294 1.26 8.33 2.73
C HIS A 294 0.33 8.68 3.89
N LEU A 295 0.71 9.72 4.61
CA LEU A 295 -0.07 10.32 5.69
C LEU A 295 -1.05 11.38 5.13
N PRO A 296 -2.08 11.76 5.87
CA PRO A 296 -3.03 12.79 5.41
C PRO A 296 -2.39 14.12 5.00
N ASN A 297 -1.32 14.54 5.68
CA ASN A 297 -0.68 15.84 5.48
C ASN A 297 0.75 15.75 4.92
N GLY A 298 1.23 14.56 4.54
CA GLY A 298 2.59 14.39 4.05
C GLY A 298 2.89 12.96 3.66
N SER A 299 4.09 12.71 3.18
CA SER A 299 4.53 11.35 2.88
C SER A 299 5.95 11.14 3.40
N LEU A 300 6.15 10.01 4.04
CA LEU A 300 7.44 9.54 4.51
C LEU A 300 7.87 8.35 3.67
N VAL A 301 9.16 8.19 3.52
CA VAL A 301 9.73 7.05 2.78
C VAL A 301 10.84 6.42 3.61
N TYR A 302 10.74 5.13 3.82
CA TYR A 302 11.80 4.30 4.37
C TYR A 302 12.57 3.64 3.23
N ASP A 303 13.89 3.59 3.35
CA ASP A 303 14.75 2.88 2.40
C ASP A 303 15.51 1.76 3.11
N ALA A 304 15.10 0.53 2.89
CA ALA A 304 15.74 -0.63 3.52
C ALA A 304 17.18 -0.85 3.05
N ALA A 305 17.47 -0.58 1.78
CA ALA A 305 18.82 -0.75 1.24
C ALA A 305 19.80 0.28 1.83
N ALA A 306 19.37 1.54 1.94
CA ALA A 306 20.16 2.59 2.60
C ALA A 306 20.32 2.31 4.10
N SER A 307 19.26 1.84 4.76
CA SER A 307 19.30 1.47 6.19
C SER A 307 20.26 0.33 6.45
N ALA A 308 20.27 -0.71 5.62
CA ALA A 308 21.22 -1.82 5.72
C ALA A 308 22.68 -1.38 5.47
N ALA A 309 22.89 -0.39 4.58
CA ALA A 309 24.23 0.12 4.28
C ALA A 309 24.81 0.98 5.41
N LEU A 310 23.97 1.73 6.12
CA LEU A 310 24.37 2.63 7.21
C LEU A 310 24.26 1.98 8.60
N GLY A 311 23.51 0.89 8.75
CA GLY A 311 23.23 0.26 10.03
C GLY A 311 22.22 1.01 10.90
N GLU A 312 21.50 1.97 10.32
CA GLU A 312 20.51 2.83 10.99
C GLU A 312 19.24 2.92 10.13
N GLN A 313 18.10 3.29 10.74
CA GLN A 313 16.84 3.45 10.01
C GLN A 313 16.88 4.73 9.17
N VAL A 314 16.85 4.61 7.86
CA VAL A 314 16.93 5.75 6.93
C VAL A 314 15.54 6.13 6.44
N TRP A 315 15.08 7.29 6.90
CA TRP A 315 13.82 7.90 6.54
C TRP A 315 14.04 9.25 5.87
N PHE A 316 13.18 9.60 4.94
CA PHE A 316 13.11 10.95 4.37
C PHE A 316 11.66 11.30 4.04
N ALA A 317 11.40 12.59 3.86
CA ALA A 317 10.06 13.09 3.57
C ALA A 317 9.92 13.49 2.10
N LEU A 318 8.73 13.31 1.55
CA LEU A 318 8.36 13.81 0.22
C LEU A 318 7.18 14.77 0.33
N THR A 319 7.22 15.83 -0.46
CA THR A 319 6.14 16.81 -0.57
C THR A 319 6.05 17.36 -1.99
N THR A 320 4.83 17.70 -2.42
CA THR A 320 4.61 18.45 -3.67
C THR A 320 4.44 19.95 -3.40
N ALA A 321 4.56 20.38 -2.14
CA ALA A 321 4.48 21.79 -1.79
C ALA A 321 5.71 22.60 -2.27
N VAL A 322 5.47 23.80 -2.74
CA VAL A 322 6.52 24.82 -3.03
C VAL A 322 7.03 25.43 -1.74
N VAL A 323 6.15 25.64 -0.76
CA VAL A 323 6.46 26.21 0.56
C VAL A 323 5.77 25.35 1.64
N GLY A 324 6.49 25.09 2.73
CA GLY A 324 5.97 24.27 3.82
C GLY A 324 6.02 22.76 3.52
N PHE A 325 5.07 22.03 4.05
CA PHE A 325 4.94 20.59 3.90
C PHE A 325 3.47 20.24 3.59
N ALA A 326 3.26 19.47 2.55
CA ALA A 326 1.94 19.02 2.13
C ALA A 326 2.05 17.60 1.54
N GLN A 327 0.93 17.03 1.20
CA GLN A 327 0.83 15.70 0.61
C GLN A 327 1.70 15.57 -0.65
N TYR A 328 2.45 14.48 -0.74
CA TYR A 328 3.13 14.08 -1.97
C TYR A 328 2.08 13.60 -2.99
N ARG A 329 2.05 14.24 -4.15
CA ARG A 329 1.02 14.02 -5.17
C ARG A 329 1.43 12.94 -6.18
N ALA A 330 2.04 11.84 -5.71
CA ALA A 330 2.24 10.63 -6.48
C ALA A 330 1.79 9.45 -5.63
N ARG A 331 0.79 8.72 -6.09
CA ARG A 331 0.22 7.53 -5.44
C ARG A 331 -0.12 6.46 -6.46
N ASN A 332 -0.46 5.28 -5.97
CA ASN A 332 -0.89 4.12 -6.75
C ASN A 332 0.18 3.75 -7.79
N PHE A 333 1.38 3.41 -7.28
CA PHE A 333 2.53 3.07 -8.09
C PHE A 333 2.31 1.77 -8.87
N VAL A 334 2.46 1.86 -10.20
CA VAL A 334 2.38 0.69 -11.09
C VAL A 334 3.58 0.69 -12.02
N TRP A 335 4.37 -0.39 -12.00
CA TRP A 335 5.46 -0.56 -12.95
C TRP A 335 4.93 -1.10 -14.28
N ALA A 336 5.01 -0.29 -15.33
CA ALA A 336 4.65 -0.68 -16.69
C ALA A 336 5.37 0.21 -17.70
N PHE A 337 5.56 -0.30 -18.92
CA PHE A 337 6.19 0.45 -20.03
C PHE A 337 7.57 1.03 -19.68
N ASP A 338 8.36 0.29 -18.89
CA ASP A 338 9.68 0.72 -18.37
C ASP A 338 9.62 2.01 -17.51
N LYS A 339 8.48 2.31 -16.92
CA LYS A 339 8.23 3.49 -16.08
C LYS A 339 7.47 3.12 -14.83
N TRP A 340 7.67 3.89 -13.76
CA TRP A 340 6.78 3.89 -12.62
C TRP A 340 5.65 4.88 -12.88
N LEU A 341 4.49 4.34 -13.24
CA LEU A 341 3.26 5.12 -13.40
C LEU A 341 2.73 5.48 -12.02
N VAL A 342 2.22 6.70 -11.92
CA VAL A 342 1.63 7.26 -10.71
C VAL A 342 0.37 8.05 -11.05
N SER A 343 -0.41 8.35 -10.05
CA SER A 343 -1.57 9.24 -10.17
C SER A 343 -1.54 10.34 -9.13
N ASP A 344 -2.26 11.40 -9.41
CA ASP A 344 -2.44 12.52 -8.51
C ASP A 344 -3.66 12.29 -7.60
N PRO A 345 -3.51 12.20 -6.27
CA PRO A 345 -4.65 12.01 -5.37
C PRO A 345 -5.60 13.22 -5.28
N GLN A 346 -5.23 14.36 -5.87
CA GLN A 346 -6.02 15.59 -5.84
C GLN A 346 -6.67 15.93 -7.16
N SER A 347 -6.34 15.22 -8.24
CA SER A 347 -6.89 15.44 -9.56
C SER A 347 -7.04 14.13 -10.34
N SER A 348 -7.57 14.19 -11.56
CA SER A 348 -7.66 13.04 -12.44
C SER A 348 -6.40 12.79 -13.27
N ALA A 349 -5.28 13.45 -12.95
CA ALA A 349 -4.04 13.33 -13.70
C ALA A 349 -3.35 11.98 -13.45
N ILE A 350 -2.83 11.42 -14.53
CA ILE A 350 -1.93 10.26 -14.54
C ILE A 350 -0.56 10.74 -14.99
N GLY A 351 0.50 10.21 -14.39
CA GLY A 351 1.86 10.56 -14.73
C GLY A 351 2.82 9.42 -14.50
N TYR A 352 4.10 9.73 -14.56
CA TYR A 352 5.17 8.79 -14.25
C TYR A 352 6.35 9.50 -13.60
N LEU A 353 7.12 8.72 -12.86
CA LEU A 353 8.31 9.22 -12.16
C LEU A 353 9.51 9.29 -13.12
N VAL A 354 10.30 10.36 -12.96
CA VAL A 354 11.55 10.60 -13.71
C VAL A 354 12.66 11.08 -12.78
N GLN A 355 13.91 10.95 -13.22
CA GLN A 355 15.08 11.39 -12.43
C GLN A 355 15.79 12.61 -12.99
N ASP A 356 15.39 13.10 -14.15
CA ASP A 356 16.01 14.21 -14.87
C ASP A 356 15.43 15.57 -14.52
N THR A 357 14.34 15.61 -13.76
CA THR A 357 13.75 16.84 -13.22
C THR A 357 13.28 16.63 -11.79
N GLY A 358 13.23 17.73 -11.02
CA GLY A 358 12.63 17.75 -9.68
C GLY A 358 11.28 18.45 -9.65
N HIS A 359 10.67 18.71 -10.81
CA HIS A 359 9.32 19.26 -10.88
C HIS A 359 8.28 18.19 -10.68
N HIS A 360 7.17 18.54 -10.02
CA HIS A 360 6.01 17.67 -9.89
C HIS A 360 4.83 18.27 -10.66
N TRP A 361 4.29 17.52 -11.63
CA TRP A 361 3.15 17.93 -12.47
C TRP A 361 3.39 19.26 -13.23
N GLY A 362 4.65 19.61 -13.52
CA GLY A 362 5.05 20.85 -14.15
C GLY A 362 5.44 21.97 -13.20
N ASP A 363 5.17 21.84 -11.91
CA ASP A 363 5.47 22.84 -10.89
C ASP A 363 6.80 22.56 -10.19
N GLN A 364 7.51 23.63 -9.82
CA GLN A 364 8.68 23.52 -8.97
C GLN A 364 8.26 23.14 -7.55
N VAL A 365 9.00 22.26 -6.90
CA VAL A 365 8.75 21.85 -5.51
C VAL A 365 9.86 22.31 -4.59
N ARG A 366 9.60 22.23 -3.29
CA ARG A 366 10.59 22.55 -2.24
C ARG A 366 11.73 21.51 -2.26
N TRP A 367 12.93 22.01 -2.05
CA TRP A 367 14.16 21.23 -1.80
C TRP A 367 14.66 21.47 -0.39
#